data_450e23dc98bb990478f6c9357ff33fac
#
_entry.id   450e23dc98bb990478f6c9357ff33fac
#
_cell.length_a   1.000
_cell.length_b   1.000
_cell.length_c   1.000
_cell.angle_alpha   90.00
_cell.angle_beta   90.00
_cell.angle_gamma   90.00
#
_symmetry.space_group_name_H-M   'P 1'
#
loop_
_entity.id
_entity.type
_entity.pdbx_description
1 polymer ?
#
loop_
_entity_poly.entity_id
_entity_poly.type
_entity_poly.pdbx_seq_one_letter_code
_entity_poly.pdbx_strand_id
1 'polypeptide(L)'
;MLSSVMCMPPSVIPYAPTVAASSTALADSYYRTELYFGRSIPGGGMVLDEEWDKFLAEVVTPRFPSGFTILKATGQYREENGTIDREPSEVLLFFYPARTRTASRRKIEEIRRAYVRQFKQESVLRLDYPSTVRVSF
;
A
#
# COMPACT_ATOMS: atom_id res chain seq x y z
N MET A 1 67.42 -16.31 50.09
CA MET A 1 66.19 -15.47 50.02
C MET A 1 65.60 -15.66 48.64
N LEU A 2 64.54 -16.45 48.56
CA LEU A 2 63.87 -16.77 47.32
C LEU A 2 62.58 -15.94 47.27
N SER A 3 62.52 -14.98 46.30
CA SER A 3 61.36 -14.15 46.05
C SER A 3 60.40 -14.90 45.08
N SER A 4 59.29 -15.38 45.61
CA SER A 4 58.24 -15.96 44.79
C SER A 4 57.48 -14.85 44.04
N VAL A 5 57.62 -14.82 42.74
CA VAL A 5 56.79 -13.99 41.85
C VAL A 5 55.49 -14.75 41.58
N MET A 6 54.42 -14.22 42.13
CA MET A 6 53.05 -14.77 41.95
C MET A 6 52.54 -14.30 40.59
N CYS A 7 52.45 -15.22 39.63
CA CYS A 7 51.87 -15.00 38.34
C CYS A 7 50.33 -15.02 38.46
N MET A 8 49.69 -13.85 38.25
CA MET A 8 48.25 -13.78 38.18
C MET A 8 47.79 -14.22 36.78
N PRO A 9 46.72 -15.05 36.63
CA PRO A 9 46.19 -15.39 35.35
C PRO A 9 45.39 -14.21 34.76
N PRO A 10 45.38 -14.05 33.43
CA PRO A 10 44.61 -12.98 32.79
C PRO A 10 43.13 -13.21 33.00
N SER A 11 42.45 -12.17 33.47
CA SER A 11 40.99 -12.12 33.57
C SER A 11 40.37 -12.25 32.21
N VAL A 12 39.69 -13.35 31.96
CA VAL A 12 38.86 -13.54 30.76
C VAL A 12 37.59 -12.73 30.97
N ILE A 13 37.46 -11.61 30.22
CA ILE A 13 36.22 -10.86 30.12
C ILE A 13 35.28 -11.68 29.29
N PRO A 14 34.10 -12.08 29.80
CA PRO A 14 33.12 -12.78 28.95
C PRO A 14 32.59 -11.81 27.90
N TYR A 15 32.88 -12.12 26.63
CA TYR A 15 32.27 -11.47 25.48
C TYR A 15 30.80 -11.90 25.45
N ALA A 16 29.90 -11.05 25.96
CA ALA A 16 28.49 -11.21 25.74
C ALA A 16 28.20 -10.85 24.29
N PRO A 17 27.65 -11.76 23.48
CA PRO A 17 27.20 -11.37 22.14
C PRO A 17 26.06 -10.37 22.31
N THR A 18 26.34 -9.13 21.96
CA THR A 18 25.29 -8.13 21.76
C THR A 18 24.44 -8.61 20.61
N VAL A 19 23.30 -9.21 20.93
CA VAL A 19 22.28 -9.52 19.94
C VAL A 19 21.77 -8.18 19.43
N ALA A 20 22.33 -7.72 18.31
CA ALA A 20 21.75 -6.61 17.57
C ALA A 20 20.33 -7.04 17.23
N ALA A 21 19.35 -6.49 17.93
CA ALA A 21 17.95 -6.67 17.60
C ALA A 21 17.77 -6.24 16.15
N SER A 22 17.46 -7.22 15.31
CA SER A 22 17.37 -7.05 13.87
C SER A 22 16.39 -5.94 13.53
N SER A 23 16.91 -4.81 13.05
CA SER A 23 16.14 -3.74 12.41
C SER A 23 15.47 -4.19 11.09
N THR A 24 15.67 -5.44 10.68
CA THR A 24 15.11 -6.10 9.50
C THR A 24 13.60 -6.37 9.61
N ALA A 25 13.03 -6.50 10.81
CA ALA A 25 11.62 -6.85 10.96
C ALA A 25 10.65 -5.76 10.44
N LEU A 26 11.04 -4.50 10.40
CA LEU A 26 10.23 -3.40 9.85
C LEU A 26 10.47 -3.17 8.35
N ALA A 27 11.61 -3.61 7.82
CA ALA A 27 11.94 -3.42 6.40
C ALA A 27 11.04 -4.24 5.47
N ASP A 28 10.56 -5.40 5.94
CA ASP A 28 9.73 -6.32 5.17
C ASP A 28 8.22 -6.19 5.48
N SER A 29 7.83 -5.21 6.29
CA SER A 29 6.44 -4.97 6.66
C SER A 29 5.80 -3.93 5.76
N TYR A 30 4.72 -4.31 5.10
CA TYR A 30 3.98 -3.47 4.15
C TYR A 30 2.53 -3.33 4.57
N TYR A 31 1.96 -2.16 4.35
CA TYR A 31 0.52 -1.96 4.37
C TYR A 31 -0.07 -2.25 3.00
N ARG A 32 -1.32 -2.70 2.99
CA ARG A 32 -2.13 -2.89 1.79
C ARG A 32 -3.30 -1.94 1.83
N THR A 33 -3.54 -1.26 0.70
CA THR A 33 -4.75 -0.47 0.46
C THR A 33 -5.31 -0.81 -0.91
N GLU A 34 -6.60 -0.86 -1.02
CA GLU A 34 -7.32 -1.07 -2.27
C GLU A 34 -8.22 0.12 -2.56
N LEU A 35 -8.28 0.50 -3.83
CA LEU A 35 -9.23 1.48 -4.34
C LEU A 35 -10.10 0.83 -5.42
N TYR A 36 -11.40 1.05 -5.34
CA TYR A 36 -12.39 0.52 -6.26
C TYR A 36 -13.00 1.68 -7.04
N PHE A 37 -12.81 1.66 -8.35
CA PHE A 37 -13.22 2.72 -9.27
C PHE A 37 -14.35 2.23 -10.14
N GLY A 38 -15.56 2.76 -9.96
CA GLY A 38 -16.65 2.56 -10.92
C GLY A 38 -16.34 3.31 -12.22
N ARG A 39 -16.68 2.68 -13.34
CA ARG A 39 -16.49 3.25 -14.68
C ARG A 39 -17.74 3.98 -15.20
N SER A 40 -18.92 3.72 -14.63
CA SER A 40 -20.14 4.43 -14.95
C SER A 40 -20.11 5.86 -14.42
N ILE A 41 -20.52 6.82 -15.23
CA ILE A 41 -20.59 8.23 -14.86
C ILE A 41 -22.02 8.56 -14.44
N PRO A 42 -22.24 9.10 -13.22
CA PRO A 42 -23.56 9.57 -12.82
C PRO A 42 -24.14 10.57 -13.82
N GLY A 43 -25.36 10.33 -14.28
CA GLY A 43 -25.99 11.14 -15.32
C GLY A 43 -25.78 10.65 -16.75
N GLY A 44 -24.99 9.61 -16.95
CA GLY A 44 -24.81 8.90 -18.21
C GLY A 44 -23.38 8.89 -18.73
N GLY A 45 -23.06 7.83 -19.48
CA GLY A 45 -21.75 7.58 -20.05
C GLY A 45 -20.86 6.73 -19.17
N MET A 46 -19.67 6.48 -19.65
CA MET A 46 -18.64 5.69 -18.99
C MET A 46 -17.26 6.36 -19.16
N VAL A 47 -16.41 6.17 -18.17
CA VAL A 47 -14.97 6.45 -18.30
C VAL A 47 -14.40 5.46 -19.33
N LEU A 48 -13.88 5.95 -20.45
CA LEU A 48 -13.34 5.13 -21.52
C LEU A 48 -11.99 4.53 -21.14
N ASP A 49 -11.58 3.45 -21.82
CA ASP A 49 -10.28 2.81 -21.55
C ASP A 49 -9.12 3.78 -21.72
N GLU A 50 -9.15 4.62 -22.76
CA GLU A 50 -8.12 5.63 -23.01
C GLU A 50 -8.06 6.71 -21.90
N GLU A 51 -9.20 7.10 -21.36
CA GLU A 51 -9.29 8.05 -20.25
C GLU A 51 -8.75 7.43 -18.96
N TRP A 52 -9.08 6.16 -18.73
CA TRP A 52 -8.56 5.38 -17.62
C TRP A 52 -7.04 5.23 -17.70
N ASP A 53 -6.51 4.81 -18.85
CA ASP A 53 -5.07 4.65 -19.08
C ASP A 53 -4.32 5.96 -18.87
N LYS A 54 -4.89 7.07 -19.36
CA LYS A 54 -4.34 8.40 -19.12
C LYS A 54 -4.34 8.78 -17.65
N PHE A 55 -5.42 8.50 -16.93
CA PHE A 55 -5.51 8.70 -15.47
C PHE A 55 -4.43 7.91 -14.73
N LEU A 56 -4.23 6.65 -15.09
CA LEU A 56 -3.17 5.81 -14.52
C LEU A 56 -1.79 6.42 -14.76
N ALA A 57 -1.51 6.84 -16.00
CA ALA A 57 -0.21 7.37 -16.39
C ALA A 57 0.10 8.72 -15.74
N GLU A 58 -0.88 9.64 -15.68
CA GLU A 58 -0.65 11.01 -15.24
C GLU A 58 -0.90 11.23 -13.74
N VAL A 59 -1.76 10.43 -13.12
CA VAL A 59 -2.16 10.64 -11.72
C VAL A 59 -1.62 9.55 -10.79
N VAL A 60 -1.77 8.29 -11.15
CA VAL A 60 -1.45 7.18 -10.26
C VAL A 60 0.05 6.85 -10.30
N THR A 61 0.59 6.60 -11.49
CA THR A 61 1.99 6.19 -11.67
C THR A 61 2.99 7.18 -11.08
N PRO A 62 2.85 8.51 -11.21
CA PRO A 62 3.79 9.46 -10.60
C PRO A 62 3.80 9.40 -9.06
N ARG A 63 2.70 8.96 -8.44
CA ARG A 63 2.59 8.81 -6.99
C ARG A 63 3.12 7.49 -6.47
N PHE A 64 2.99 6.44 -7.28
CA PHE A 64 3.45 5.09 -6.97
C PHE A 64 4.30 4.52 -8.11
N PRO A 65 5.47 5.13 -8.40
CA PRO A 65 6.33 4.72 -9.52
C PRO A 65 6.94 3.33 -9.34
N SER A 66 7.01 2.83 -8.10
CA SER A 66 7.49 1.47 -7.82
C SER A 66 6.48 0.38 -8.18
N GLY A 67 5.26 0.76 -8.52
CA GLY A 67 4.23 -0.15 -9.01
C GLY A 67 2.98 -0.22 -8.12
N PHE A 68 1.95 -0.73 -8.74
CA PHE A 68 0.65 -1.10 -8.14
C PHE A 68 0.01 -2.15 -9.04
N THR A 69 -0.98 -2.87 -8.53
CA THR A 69 -1.68 -3.91 -9.30
C THR A 69 -3.03 -3.39 -9.75
N ILE A 70 -3.40 -3.67 -10.99
CA ILE A 70 -4.69 -3.33 -11.59
C ILE A 70 -5.48 -4.63 -11.77
N LEU A 71 -6.71 -4.67 -11.28
CA LEU A 71 -7.66 -5.76 -11.52
C LEU A 71 -8.91 -5.21 -12.15
N LYS A 72 -9.34 -5.83 -13.25
CA LYS A 72 -10.67 -5.58 -13.84
C LYS A 72 -11.72 -6.31 -13.01
N ALA A 73 -12.81 -5.64 -12.71
CA ALA A 73 -13.89 -6.14 -11.89
C ALA A 73 -15.26 -5.72 -12.46
N THR A 74 -16.31 -6.24 -11.89
CA THR A 74 -17.69 -5.82 -12.16
C THR A 74 -18.38 -5.60 -10.83
N GLY A 75 -18.88 -4.39 -10.63
CA GLY A 75 -19.79 -4.07 -9.54
C GLY A 75 -21.21 -4.53 -9.88
N GLN A 76 -21.97 -4.96 -8.90
CA GLN A 76 -23.39 -5.28 -9.06
C GLN A 76 -24.15 -4.80 -7.83
N TYR A 77 -25.24 -4.12 -8.07
CA TYR A 77 -26.13 -3.64 -7.01
C TYR A 77 -27.60 -3.68 -7.47
N ARG A 78 -28.49 -3.55 -6.52
CA ARG A 78 -29.92 -3.49 -6.80
C ARG A 78 -30.41 -2.04 -6.62
N GLU A 79 -31.02 -1.53 -7.66
CA GLU A 79 -31.72 -0.25 -7.64
C GLU A 79 -32.97 -0.30 -6.74
N GLU A 80 -33.47 0.86 -6.32
CA GLU A 80 -34.69 0.97 -5.50
C GLU A 80 -35.91 0.36 -6.19
N ASN A 81 -35.97 0.42 -7.51
CA ASN A 81 -37.04 -0.20 -8.33
C ASN A 81 -36.93 -1.72 -8.44
N GLY A 82 -35.89 -2.35 -7.84
CA GLY A 82 -35.66 -3.79 -7.87
C GLY A 82 -34.81 -4.27 -9.04
N THR A 83 -34.42 -3.40 -9.98
CA THR A 83 -33.56 -3.75 -11.11
C THR A 83 -32.14 -4.01 -10.61
N ILE A 84 -31.50 -5.05 -11.17
CA ILE A 84 -30.08 -5.33 -10.93
C ILE A 84 -29.26 -4.56 -11.96
N ASP A 85 -28.42 -3.67 -11.50
CA ASP A 85 -27.45 -2.96 -12.33
C ASP A 85 -26.06 -3.55 -12.17
N ARG A 86 -25.28 -3.51 -13.26
CA ARG A 86 -23.91 -3.97 -13.32
C ARG A 86 -23.05 -2.91 -13.99
N GLU A 87 -21.93 -2.58 -13.34
CA GLU A 87 -20.98 -1.64 -13.89
C GLU A 87 -19.57 -2.21 -13.98
N PRO A 88 -18.84 -1.93 -15.07
CA PRO A 88 -17.40 -2.18 -15.11
C PRO A 88 -16.70 -1.38 -14.02
N SER A 89 -15.76 -2.03 -13.36
CA SER A 89 -14.98 -1.44 -12.27
C SER A 89 -13.51 -1.81 -12.41
N GLU A 90 -12.65 -0.98 -11.87
CA GLU A 90 -11.22 -1.23 -11.76
C GLU A 90 -10.81 -1.22 -10.30
N VAL A 91 -9.93 -2.12 -9.91
CA VAL A 91 -9.39 -2.18 -8.55
C VAL A 91 -7.88 -1.95 -8.60
N LEU A 92 -7.41 -0.96 -7.87
CA LEU A 92 -5.98 -0.73 -7.68
C LEU A 92 -5.55 -1.21 -6.30
N LEU A 93 -4.55 -2.09 -6.28
CA LEU A 93 -3.93 -2.59 -5.06
C LEU A 93 -2.57 -1.92 -4.88
N PHE A 94 -2.39 -1.30 -3.71
CA PHE A 94 -1.15 -0.65 -3.31
C PHE A 94 -0.52 -1.40 -2.14
N PHE A 95 0.76 -1.76 -2.30
CA PHE A 95 1.59 -2.23 -1.21
C PHE A 95 2.68 -1.20 -0.96
N TYR A 96 2.82 -0.71 0.26
CA TYR A 96 3.80 0.31 0.59
C TYR A 96 4.44 0.03 1.95
N PRO A 97 5.75 0.33 2.10
CA PRO A 97 6.48 0.06 3.35
C PRO A 97 5.84 0.75 4.54
N ALA A 98 5.88 0.10 5.70
CA ALA A 98 5.32 0.66 6.94
C ALA A 98 5.89 2.04 7.28
N ARG A 99 7.17 2.27 6.97
CA ARG A 99 7.86 3.57 7.19
C ARG A 99 7.29 4.72 6.34
N THR A 100 6.62 4.41 5.22
CA THR A 100 6.03 5.43 4.32
C THR A 100 4.53 5.57 4.49
N ARG A 101 3.92 4.93 5.50
CA ARG A 101 2.47 4.85 5.70
C ARG A 101 1.76 6.19 5.53
N THR A 102 2.20 7.21 6.25
CA THR A 102 1.53 8.53 6.24
C THR A 102 1.59 9.18 4.86
N ALA A 103 2.76 9.19 4.22
CA ALA A 103 2.94 9.77 2.89
C ALA A 103 2.15 8.99 1.83
N SER A 104 2.16 7.65 1.89
CA SER A 104 1.43 6.79 0.96
C SER A 104 -0.09 6.97 1.10
N ARG A 105 -0.61 7.04 2.31
CA ARG A 105 -2.04 7.29 2.56
C ARG A 105 -2.51 8.63 2.02
N ARG A 106 -1.69 9.68 2.12
CA ARG A 106 -1.98 10.98 1.52
C ARG A 106 -2.04 10.90 0.00
N LYS A 107 -1.06 10.26 -0.65
CA LYS A 107 -1.05 10.03 -2.10
C LYS A 107 -2.27 9.25 -2.57
N ILE A 108 -2.68 8.22 -1.85
CA ILE A 108 -3.88 7.43 -2.14
C ILE A 108 -5.13 8.31 -2.08
N GLU A 109 -5.24 9.19 -1.08
CA GLU A 109 -6.37 10.09 -0.98
C GLU A 109 -6.39 11.14 -2.10
N GLU A 110 -5.24 11.63 -2.54
CA GLU A 110 -5.11 12.50 -3.70
C GLU A 110 -5.60 11.82 -4.99
N ILE A 111 -5.26 10.53 -5.20
CA ILE A 111 -5.74 9.73 -6.33
C ILE A 111 -7.28 9.64 -6.32
N ARG A 112 -7.87 9.30 -5.17
CA ARG A 112 -9.34 9.22 -5.02
C ARG A 112 -10.02 10.52 -5.41
N ARG A 113 -9.56 11.64 -4.83
CA ARG A 113 -10.11 12.97 -5.10
C ARG A 113 -9.93 13.39 -6.55
N ALA A 114 -8.81 13.06 -7.18
CA ALA A 114 -8.56 13.34 -8.59
C ALA A 114 -9.56 12.62 -9.49
N TYR A 115 -9.82 11.32 -9.24
CA TYR A 115 -10.80 10.55 -10.00
C TYR A 115 -12.22 11.10 -9.86
N VAL A 116 -12.64 11.37 -8.62
CA VAL A 116 -13.96 11.95 -8.34
C VAL A 116 -14.17 13.27 -9.09
N ARG A 117 -13.18 14.16 -9.06
CA ARG A 117 -13.28 15.45 -9.76
C ARG A 117 -13.25 15.31 -11.29
N GLN A 118 -12.33 14.49 -11.80
CA GLN A 118 -12.09 14.36 -13.25
C GLN A 118 -13.27 13.70 -13.96
N PHE A 119 -13.85 12.68 -13.34
CA PHE A 119 -14.91 11.87 -13.95
C PHE A 119 -16.29 12.05 -13.30
N LYS A 120 -16.46 13.09 -12.49
CA LYS A 120 -17.74 13.44 -11.82
C LYS A 120 -18.35 12.27 -11.06
N GLN A 121 -17.50 11.47 -10.44
CA GLN A 121 -17.92 10.33 -9.63
C GLN A 121 -18.43 10.78 -8.26
N GLU A 122 -19.34 10.03 -7.66
CA GLU A 122 -19.82 10.29 -6.29
C GLU A 122 -18.74 9.92 -5.28
N SER A 123 -18.09 8.78 -5.47
CA SER A 123 -17.06 8.29 -4.57
C SER A 123 -16.14 7.27 -5.23
N VAL A 124 -15.03 6.97 -4.57
CA VAL A 124 -14.17 5.81 -4.81
C VAL A 124 -14.06 5.05 -3.50
N LEU A 125 -14.48 3.79 -3.48
CA LEU A 125 -14.34 2.97 -2.28
C LEU A 125 -12.86 2.76 -1.97
N ARG A 126 -12.49 2.96 -0.71
CA ARG A 126 -11.16 2.68 -0.19
C ARG A 126 -11.23 1.64 0.92
N LEU A 127 -10.40 0.64 0.81
CA LEU A 127 -10.22 -0.39 1.81
C LEU A 127 -8.78 -0.38 2.31
N ASP A 128 -8.59 -0.09 3.59
CA ASP A 128 -7.29 -0.14 4.26
C ASP A 128 -7.22 -1.39 5.14
N TYR A 129 -6.20 -2.21 4.94
CA TYR A 129 -5.95 -3.33 5.84
C TYR A 129 -5.33 -2.81 7.15
N PRO A 130 -5.84 -3.22 8.32
CA PRO A 130 -5.44 -2.64 9.61
C PRO A 130 -4.02 -3.05 10.04
N SER A 131 -3.57 -4.24 9.62
CA SER A 131 -2.26 -4.80 9.94
C SER A 131 -1.35 -4.84 8.72
N THR A 132 -0.05 -4.92 8.97
CA THR A 132 0.94 -5.12 7.92
C THR A 132 0.96 -6.55 7.42
N VAL A 133 1.40 -6.72 6.18
CA VAL A 133 1.71 -8.00 5.55
C VAL A 133 3.21 -8.09 5.31
N ARG A 134 3.74 -9.31 5.30
CA ARG A 134 5.13 -9.55 4.91
C ARG A 134 5.19 -9.65 3.39
N VAL A 135 6.09 -8.88 2.78
CA VAL A 135 6.35 -8.92 1.34
C VAL A 135 7.80 -9.38 1.12
N SER A 136 7.99 -10.30 0.19
CA SER A 136 9.30 -10.75 -0.30
C SER A 136 9.31 -10.71 -1.83
N PHE A 137 10.46 -10.37 -2.39
CA PHE A 137 10.69 -10.28 -3.83
C PHE A 137 11.70 -11.33 -4.27
#